data_08a13948f50c6b7518c4e3ec9d0c880c
#
_entry.id   08a13948f50c6b7518c4e3ec9d0c880c
#
_cell.length_a   1.000
_cell.length_b   1.000
_cell.length_c   1.000
_cell.angle_alpha   90.00
_cell.angle_beta   90.00
_cell.angle_gamma   90.00
#
_symmetry.space_group_name_H-M   'P 1'
#
loop_
_entity.id
_entity.type
_entity.pdbx_description
1 polymer ?
#
loop_
_entity_poly.entity_id
_entity_poly.type
_entity_poly.pdbx_seq_one_letter_code
_entity_poly.pdbx_strand_id
1 'polypeptide(L)'
;MHTATIDSAAAPQQGDFAAVAFAGGGNRCYWQGGFWDAFTALRPQSPRFVVGVSAGAFQACFSLIGAGKRVRERVFRACDETERGLDWSLLARGRSPFLVGGMYRTLIEEIFGEAELAALRRAPEMLIQV
;
A
#
# COMPACT_ATOMS: atom_id res chain seq x y z
N MET A 1 -6.30 5.54 30.74
CA MET A 1 -5.20 6.19 30.01
C MET A 1 -4.06 5.19 29.92
N HIS A 2 -3.91 4.50 28.77
CA HIS A 2 -2.78 3.59 28.55
C HIS A 2 -1.68 4.41 27.87
N THR A 3 -0.66 4.74 28.61
CA THR A 3 0.58 5.29 28.06
C THR A 3 1.32 4.13 27.41
N ALA A 4 1.24 4.00 26.08
CA ALA A 4 2.09 3.07 25.36
C ALA A 4 3.53 3.57 25.50
N THR A 5 4.34 2.82 26.23
CA THR A 5 5.78 3.01 26.28
C THR A 5 6.31 2.64 24.89
N ILE A 6 6.74 3.63 24.13
CA ILE A 6 7.41 3.42 22.83
C ILE A 6 8.79 2.85 23.17
N ASP A 7 8.90 1.54 22.99
CA ASP A 7 10.14 0.82 23.19
C ASP A 7 11.17 1.30 22.16
N SER A 8 12.42 1.43 22.61
CA SER A 8 13.54 2.03 21.91
C SER A 8 13.84 1.35 20.55
N ALA A 9 13.09 1.73 19.52
CA ALA A 9 13.54 1.48 18.15
C ALA A 9 14.85 2.26 17.91
N ALA A 10 15.83 1.64 17.30
CA ALA A 10 17.12 2.25 17.00
C ALA A 10 16.94 3.68 16.45
N ALA A 11 17.71 4.62 16.96
CA ALA A 11 17.66 6.00 16.50
C ALA A 11 17.86 6.03 14.97
N PRO A 12 17.05 6.81 14.21
CA PRO A 12 17.21 6.91 12.77
C PRO A 12 18.64 7.37 12.46
N GLN A 13 19.28 6.71 11.50
CA GLN A 13 20.59 7.14 11.05
C GLN A 13 20.49 8.54 10.44
N GLN A 14 21.55 9.33 10.56
CA GLN A 14 21.56 10.71 10.08
C GLN A 14 21.22 10.74 8.57
N GLY A 15 20.06 11.30 8.23
CA GLY A 15 19.55 11.36 6.87
C GLY A 15 18.38 10.45 6.54
N ASP A 16 17.90 9.62 7.49
CA ASP A 16 16.68 8.84 7.32
C ASP A 16 15.42 9.68 7.60
N PHE A 17 14.36 9.38 6.87
CA PHE A 17 13.06 9.94 7.20
C PHE A 17 12.50 9.31 8.48
N ALA A 18 12.11 10.14 9.43
CA ALA A 18 11.44 9.65 10.65
C ALA A 18 10.06 9.08 10.33
N ALA A 19 9.37 9.67 9.36
CA ALA A 19 8.05 9.24 8.90
C ALA A 19 7.92 9.40 7.38
N VAL A 20 7.10 8.53 6.78
CA VAL A 20 6.76 8.58 5.35
C VAL A 20 5.26 8.50 5.20
N ALA A 21 4.68 9.33 4.33
CA ALA A 21 3.25 9.33 4.03
C ALA A 21 2.99 8.97 2.56
N PHE A 22 2.07 8.02 2.36
CA PHE A 22 1.54 7.66 1.05
C PHE A 22 0.13 8.24 0.91
N ALA A 23 -0.02 9.22 0.03
CA ALA A 23 -1.29 9.89 -0.20
C ALA A 23 -2.29 8.99 -0.94
N GLY A 24 -3.57 9.17 -0.67
CA GLY A 24 -4.63 8.56 -1.44
C GLY A 24 -4.72 9.12 -2.86
N GLY A 25 -5.58 8.53 -3.68
CA GLY A 25 -5.80 8.99 -5.05
C GLY A 25 -6.21 7.87 -6.01
N GLY A 26 -6.74 6.76 -5.51
CA GLY A 26 -7.08 5.59 -6.30
C GLY A 26 -5.85 5.06 -7.03
N ASN A 27 -6.02 4.63 -8.29
CA ASN A 27 -4.92 4.07 -9.08
C ASN A 27 -3.75 5.04 -9.31
N ARG A 28 -3.99 6.35 -9.17
CA ARG A 28 -2.93 7.35 -9.31
C ARG A 28 -1.86 7.29 -8.21
N CYS A 29 -2.15 6.66 -7.07
CA CYS A 29 -1.17 6.57 -5.98
C CYS A 29 0.01 5.64 -6.30
N TYR A 30 -0.10 4.78 -7.31
CA TYR A 30 0.95 3.78 -7.63
C TYR A 30 2.28 4.40 -8.10
N TRP A 31 2.27 5.65 -8.60
CA TRP A 31 3.52 6.35 -8.90
C TRP A 31 4.39 6.57 -7.65
N GLN A 32 3.75 6.78 -6.50
CA GLN A 32 4.45 6.98 -5.22
C GLN A 32 5.28 5.74 -4.87
N GLY A 33 4.72 4.54 -5.11
CA GLY A 33 5.46 3.30 -4.89
C GLY A 33 6.63 3.14 -5.85
N GLY A 34 6.47 3.52 -7.12
CA GLY A 34 7.58 3.53 -8.08
C GLY A 34 8.69 4.49 -7.68
N PHE A 35 8.31 5.69 -7.24
CA PHE A 35 9.26 6.65 -6.70
C PHE A 35 9.96 6.11 -5.45
N TRP A 36 9.21 5.55 -4.50
CA TRP A 36 9.75 4.98 -3.27
C TRP A 36 10.75 3.88 -3.54
N ASP A 37 10.41 2.93 -4.41
CA ASP A 37 11.30 1.82 -4.77
C ASP A 37 12.61 2.33 -5.40
N ALA A 38 12.52 3.29 -6.33
CA ALA A 38 13.70 3.89 -6.96
C ALA A 38 14.54 4.70 -5.96
N PHE A 39 13.89 5.47 -5.10
CA PHE A 39 14.57 6.27 -4.10
C PHE A 39 15.30 5.40 -3.06
N THR A 40 14.63 4.36 -2.53
CA THR A 40 15.22 3.48 -1.51
C THR A 40 16.29 2.56 -2.07
N ALA A 41 16.27 2.26 -3.37
CA ALA A 41 17.37 1.57 -4.05
C ALA A 41 18.66 2.41 -4.09
N LEU A 42 18.53 3.74 -4.20
CA LEU A 42 19.67 4.66 -4.19
C LEU A 42 20.07 5.06 -2.77
N ARG A 43 19.10 5.19 -1.91
CA ARG A 43 19.29 5.62 -0.52
C ARG A 43 18.36 4.82 0.40
N PRO A 44 18.82 3.70 0.96
CA PRO A 44 18.03 2.91 1.90
C PRO A 44 17.45 3.77 3.03
N GLN A 45 16.20 3.51 3.39
CA GLN A 45 15.46 4.25 4.40
C GLN A 45 14.86 3.30 5.42
N SER A 46 14.84 3.72 6.68
CA SER A 46 14.25 2.98 7.80
C SER A 46 13.33 3.90 8.59
N PRO A 47 12.16 4.29 8.02
CA PRO A 47 11.22 5.16 8.70
C PRO A 47 10.68 4.47 9.95
N ARG A 48 10.46 5.22 11.02
CA ARG A 48 9.83 4.72 12.25
C ARG A 48 8.32 4.59 12.11
N PHE A 49 7.72 5.48 11.32
CA PHE A 49 6.28 5.54 11.09
C PHE A 49 5.98 5.63 9.61
N VAL A 50 4.90 4.97 9.22
CA VAL A 50 4.38 5.08 7.87
C VAL A 50 2.90 5.42 7.94
N VAL A 51 2.47 6.41 7.17
CA VAL A 51 1.07 6.83 7.08
C VAL A 51 0.57 6.47 5.69
N GLY A 52 -0.58 5.84 5.61
CA GLY A 52 -1.24 5.53 4.35
C GLY A 52 -2.69 5.97 4.34
N VAL A 53 -3.11 6.66 3.28
CA VAL A 53 -4.48 7.14 3.13
C VAL A 53 -5.15 6.43 1.97
N SER A 54 -6.30 5.76 2.20
CA SER A 54 -7.07 5.06 1.16
C SER A 54 -6.16 4.13 0.34
N ALA A 55 -6.14 4.22 -0.99
CA ALA A 55 -5.26 3.43 -1.87
C ALA A 55 -3.77 3.61 -1.56
N GLY A 56 -3.36 4.73 -0.96
CA GLY A 56 -2.00 4.94 -0.46
C GLY A 56 -1.63 4.01 0.69
N ALA A 57 -2.61 3.56 1.49
CA ALA A 57 -2.37 2.57 2.54
C ALA A 57 -1.95 1.22 1.95
N PHE A 58 -2.60 0.77 0.88
CA PHE A 58 -2.19 -0.44 0.16
C PHE A 58 -0.80 -0.27 -0.44
N GLN A 59 -0.54 0.88 -1.06
CA GLN A 59 0.77 1.17 -1.63
C GLN A 59 1.87 1.15 -0.55
N ALA A 60 1.61 1.69 0.64
CA ALA A 60 2.52 1.63 1.78
C ALA A 60 2.82 0.18 2.18
N CYS A 61 1.77 -0.64 2.38
CA CYS A 61 1.93 -2.06 2.72
C CYS A 61 2.82 -2.78 1.71
N PHE A 62 2.54 -2.63 0.43
CA PHE A 62 3.26 -3.31 -0.64
C PHE A 62 4.73 -2.85 -0.74
N SER A 63 4.97 -1.56 -0.55
CA SER A 63 6.33 -1.01 -0.56
C SER A 63 7.16 -1.53 0.62
N LEU A 64 6.57 -1.59 1.81
CA LEU A 64 7.25 -2.06 3.02
C LEU A 64 7.66 -3.54 2.97
N ILE A 65 6.88 -4.37 2.29
CA ILE A 65 7.21 -5.81 2.13
C ILE A 65 8.00 -6.12 0.85
N GLY A 66 8.41 -5.10 0.11
CA GLY A 66 9.14 -5.27 -1.16
C GLY A 66 8.30 -5.83 -2.31
N ALA A 67 6.98 -5.83 -2.19
CA ALA A 67 6.07 -6.33 -3.22
C ALA A 67 5.61 -5.24 -4.21
N GLY A 68 6.02 -4.00 -4.03
CA GLY A 68 5.51 -2.84 -4.76
C GLY A 68 5.55 -2.99 -6.28
N LYS A 69 6.66 -3.44 -6.85
CA LYS A 69 6.79 -3.66 -8.30
C LYS A 69 5.80 -4.73 -8.80
N ARG A 70 5.76 -5.90 -8.17
CA ARG A 70 4.85 -7.01 -8.53
C ARG A 70 3.40 -6.58 -8.51
N VAL A 71 3.01 -5.80 -7.48
CA VAL A 71 1.64 -5.30 -7.33
C VAL A 71 1.30 -4.30 -8.43
N ARG A 72 2.17 -3.34 -8.71
CA ARG A 72 1.94 -2.35 -9.78
C ARG A 72 1.74 -3.03 -11.13
N GLU A 73 2.59 -3.98 -11.47
CA GLU A 73 2.47 -4.73 -12.74
C GLU A 73 1.13 -5.49 -12.82
N ARG A 74 0.67 -6.05 -11.69
CA ARG A 74 -0.62 -6.75 -11.63
C ARG A 74 -1.81 -5.80 -11.74
N VAL A 75 -1.74 -4.65 -11.07
CA VAL A 75 -2.77 -3.60 -11.14
C VAL A 75 -2.88 -3.04 -12.55
N PHE A 76 -1.76 -2.71 -13.19
CA PHE A 76 -1.78 -2.16 -14.55
C PHE A 76 -2.38 -3.16 -15.53
N ARG A 77 -2.03 -4.44 -15.43
CA ARG A 77 -2.69 -5.49 -16.25
C ARG A 77 -4.19 -5.55 -16.00
N ALA A 78 -4.63 -5.52 -14.73
CA ALA A 78 -6.05 -5.53 -14.41
C ALA A 78 -6.79 -4.29 -14.94
N CYS A 79 -6.13 -3.14 -14.94
CA CYS A 79 -6.69 -1.92 -15.53
C CYS A 79 -6.82 -2.02 -17.07
N ASP A 80 -5.82 -2.59 -17.72
CA ASP A 80 -5.85 -2.81 -19.18
C ASP A 80 -6.92 -3.83 -19.61
N GLU A 81 -7.11 -4.89 -18.80
CA GLU A 81 -8.14 -5.90 -19.02
C GLU A 81 -9.56 -5.35 -18.77
N THR A 82 -9.68 -4.26 -18.01
CA THR A 82 -10.94 -3.63 -17.65
C THR A 82 -11.10 -2.32 -18.41
N GLU A 83 -11.50 -2.36 -19.67
CA GLU A 83 -11.72 -1.17 -20.51
C GLU A 83 -12.71 -0.15 -19.91
N ARG A 84 -13.57 -0.59 -18.97
CA ARG A 84 -14.51 0.26 -18.25
C ARG A 84 -14.42 -0.04 -16.77
N GLY A 85 -13.92 0.90 -15.99
CA GLY A 85 -13.91 0.82 -14.52
C GLY A 85 -15.32 0.77 -13.86
N LEU A 86 -16.38 0.67 -14.68
CA LEU A 86 -17.78 0.67 -14.28
C LEU A 86 -18.55 -0.40 -15.06
N ASP A 87 -19.23 -1.27 -14.34
CA ASP A 87 -20.21 -2.19 -14.90
C ASP A 87 -21.62 -1.80 -14.44
N TRP A 88 -22.34 -1.11 -15.30
CA TRP A 88 -23.69 -0.64 -15.02
C TRP A 88 -24.72 -1.76 -14.85
N SER A 89 -24.45 -2.97 -15.37
CA SER A 89 -25.32 -4.12 -15.19
C SER A 89 -25.41 -4.56 -13.72
N LEU A 90 -24.38 -4.25 -12.93
CA LEU A 90 -24.34 -4.53 -11.49
C LEU A 90 -25.33 -3.68 -10.71
N LEU A 91 -25.60 -2.44 -11.17
CA LEU A 91 -26.60 -1.58 -10.54
C LEU A 91 -28.00 -2.20 -10.61
N ALA A 92 -28.36 -2.79 -11.74
CA ALA A 92 -29.63 -3.49 -11.92
C ALA A 92 -29.79 -4.71 -10.97
N ARG A 93 -28.67 -5.20 -10.42
CA ARG A 93 -28.60 -6.30 -9.45
C ARG A 93 -28.42 -5.81 -8.01
N GLY A 94 -28.60 -4.50 -7.73
CA GLY A 94 -28.40 -3.91 -6.40
C GLY A 94 -26.94 -3.94 -5.92
N ARG A 95 -25.97 -4.05 -6.83
CA ARG A 95 -24.53 -4.10 -6.50
C ARG A 95 -23.85 -2.81 -6.96
N SER A 96 -22.72 -2.47 -6.32
CA SER A 96 -21.92 -1.33 -6.74
C SER A 96 -21.40 -1.52 -8.16
N PRO A 97 -21.54 -0.54 -9.05
CA PRO A 97 -21.05 -0.60 -10.42
C PRO A 97 -19.52 -0.45 -10.49
N PHE A 98 -18.88 -0.07 -9.39
CA PHE A 98 -17.43 0.10 -9.35
C PHE A 98 -16.72 -1.25 -9.23
N LEU A 99 -15.94 -1.61 -10.24
CA LEU A 99 -15.16 -2.86 -10.26
C LEU A 99 -13.93 -2.80 -9.35
N VAL A 100 -13.53 -1.61 -8.95
CA VAL A 100 -12.30 -1.36 -8.18
C VAL A 100 -12.25 -2.12 -6.85
N GLY A 101 -13.37 -2.20 -6.14
CA GLY A 101 -13.43 -2.92 -4.85
C GLY A 101 -13.15 -4.42 -4.98
N GLY A 102 -13.66 -5.05 -6.03
CA GLY A 102 -13.38 -6.45 -6.35
C GLY A 102 -11.91 -6.67 -6.70
N MET A 103 -11.35 -5.79 -7.52
CA MET A 103 -9.94 -5.83 -7.91
C MET A 103 -9.00 -5.77 -6.69
N TYR A 104 -9.25 -4.84 -5.75
CA TYR A 104 -8.41 -4.74 -4.55
C TYR A 104 -8.53 -5.97 -3.65
N ARG A 105 -9.73 -6.56 -3.52
CA ARG A 105 -9.90 -7.80 -2.75
C ARG A 105 -9.07 -8.93 -3.35
N THR A 106 -9.19 -9.15 -4.66
CA THR A 106 -8.43 -10.18 -5.38
C THR A 106 -6.92 -9.95 -5.24
N LEU A 107 -6.46 -8.70 -5.39
CA LEU A 107 -5.06 -8.35 -5.20
C LEU A 107 -4.55 -8.65 -3.78
N ILE A 108 -5.35 -8.36 -2.77
CA ILE A 108 -5.00 -8.66 -1.37
C ILE A 108 -4.88 -10.17 -1.18
N GLU A 109 -5.85 -10.93 -1.64
CA GLU A 109 -5.88 -12.39 -1.52
C GLU A 109 -4.74 -13.08 -2.29
N GLU A 110 -4.36 -12.55 -3.46
CA GLU A 110 -3.26 -13.08 -4.28
C GLU A 110 -1.86 -12.73 -3.71
N ILE A 111 -1.73 -11.60 -3.04
CA ILE A 111 -0.41 -11.05 -2.67
C ILE A 111 -0.06 -11.32 -1.21
N PHE A 112 -1.04 -11.24 -0.30
CA PHE A 112 -0.79 -11.42 1.12
C PHE A 112 -0.95 -12.88 1.54
N GLY A 113 0.12 -13.66 1.38
CA GLY A 113 0.29 -14.93 2.04
C GLY A 113 0.83 -14.77 3.46
N GLU A 114 1.07 -15.88 4.15
CA GLU A 114 1.61 -15.87 5.52
C GLU A 114 2.97 -15.18 5.63
N ALA A 115 3.83 -15.30 4.62
CA ALA A 115 5.15 -14.68 4.57
C ALA A 115 5.05 -13.15 4.50
N GLU A 116 4.16 -12.63 3.65
CA GLU A 116 3.91 -11.20 3.50
C GLU A 116 3.28 -10.61 4.77
N LEU A 117 2.33 -11.32 5.39
CA LEU A 117 1.73 -10.90 6.65
C LEU A 117 2.77 -10.90 7.79
N ALA A 118 3.65 -11.90 7.83
CA ALA A 118 4.74 -11.93 8.79
C ALA A 118 5.75 -10.79 8.55
N ALA A 119 5.99 -10.40 7.30
CA ALA A 119 6.82 -9.25 6.95
C ALA A 119 6.17 -7.94 7.41
N LEU A 120 4.86 -7.75 7.19
CA LEU A 120 4.12 -6.58 7.66
C LEU A 120 4.14 -6.44 9.19
N ARG A 121 4.04 -7.54 9.93
CA ARG A 121 4.12 -7.51 11.41
C ARG A 121 5.47 -7.04 11.93
N ARG A 122 6.52 -7.14 11.13
CA ARG A 122 7.87 -6.65 11.45
C ARG A 122 8.17 -5.28 10.85
N ALA A 123 7.27 -4.76 10.02
CA ALA A 123 7.39 -3.44 9.41
C ALA A 123 7.25 -2.32 10.46
N PRO A 124 7.66 -1.09 10.13
CA PRO A 124 7.38 0.08 10.94
C PRO A 124 5.91 0.21 11.32
N GLU A 125 5.64 0.91 12.41
CA GLU A 125 4.26 1.21 12.80
C GLU A 125 3.54 1.96 11.67
N MET A 126 2.37 1.46 11.28
CA MET A 126 1.60 2.02 10.18
C MET A 126 0.26 2.58 10.67
N LEU A 127 0.01 3.84 10.37
CA LEU A 127 -1.27 4.50 10.55
C LEU A 127 -2.04 4.46 9.22
N ILE A 128 -3.18 3.79 9.22
CA ILE A 128 -4.07 3.69 8.05
C ILE A 128 -5.29 4.58 8.26
N GLN A 129 -5.52 5.48 7.31
CA GLN A 129 -6.74 6.27 7.23
C GLN A 129 -7.57 5.81 6.02
N VAL A 130 -8.81 5.43 6.23
CA VAL A 130 -9.79 5.02 5.20
C VAL A 130 -10.84 6.11 5.01
#